data_87ac078d58631f61174bf597dedc27ba
#
_entry.id   87ac078d58631f61174bf597dedc27ba
#
_cell.length_a   1.000
_cell.length_b   1.000
_cell.length_c   1.000
_cell.angle_alpha   90.00
_cell.angle_beta   90.00
_cell.angle_gamma   90.00
#
_symmetry.space_group_name_H-M   'P 1'
#
loop_
_entity.id
_entity.type
_entity.pdbx_description
1 polymer ?
#
loop_
_entity_poly.entity_id
_entity_poly.type
_entity_poly.pdbx_seq_one_letter_code
_entity_poly.pdbx_strand_id
1 'polypeptide(L)'
;MQNIQDLEKILNSELNTKIKSSLIKHNQIYLKIDETDLTEVILFLKTNSKTKFRQLIDITAVDFPENEIRFKLVYLLLSHEFNQRIIIEIDVKEKDIVGSITSIFPAANWMEREVFDMYGIDFKDHPDLRRILTDYGFEGHPLRKDFPLTGHNEVRYSHETKKVIYEPVKWEQNYRNFDYESPWEGTKYIKEQTKE
;
A
#
# COMPACT_ATOMS: atom_id res chain seq x y z
N MET A 1 10.85 15.97 -23.29
CA MET A 1 10.27 14.96 -22.36
C MET A 1 10.94 13.64 -22.67
N GLN A 2 11.46 12.95 -21.67
CA GLN A 2 12.02 11.61 -21.84
C GLN A 2 10.86 10.64 -22.12
N ASN A 3 11.02 9.75 -23.13
CA ASN A 3 9.99 8.74 -23.42
C ASN A 3 10.02 7.70 -22.30
N ILE A 4 8.84 7.18 -21.92
CA ILE A 4 8.70 6.12 -20.89
C ILE A 4 9.45 4.84 -21.27
N GLN A 5 9.53 4.54 -22.58
CA GLN A 5 10.32 3.41 -23.10
C GLN A 5 11.83 3.60 -22.91
N ASP A 6 12.32 4.84 -22.96
CA ASP A 6 13.75 5.12 -22.71
C ASP A 6 14.06 4.97 -21.22
N LEU A 7 13.13 5.38 -20.34
CA LEU A 7 13.24 5.12 -18.91
C LEU A 7 13.28 3.61 -18.62
N GLU A 8 12.40 2.83 -19.23
CA GLU A 8 12.38 1.37 -19.05
C GLU A 8 13.71 0.72 -19.50
N LYS A 9 14.28 1.17 -20.62
CA LYS A 9 15.61 0.68 -21.07
C LYS A 9 16.71 1.01 -20.06
N ILE A 10 16.70 2.21 -19.47
CA ILE A 10 17.67 2.62 -18.46
C ILE A 10 17.54 1.72 -17.23
N LEU A 11 16.32 1.51 -16.75
CA LEU A 11 16.05 0.66 -15.59
C LEU A 11 16.51 -0.78 -15.83
N ASN A 12 16.19 -1.34 -16.99
CA ASN A 12 16.59 -2.70 -17.35
C ASN A 12 18.11 -2.82 -17.56
N SER A 13 18.82 -1.78 -18.02
CA SER A 13 20.28 -1.83 -18.18
C SER A 13 21.03 -1.70 -16.86
N GLU A 14 20.57 -0.83 -15.95
CA GLU A 14 21.28 -0.48 -14.72
C GLU A 14 20.85 -1.34 -13.52
N LEU A 15 19.59 -1.82 -13.50
CA LEU A 15 18.99 -2.57 -12.39
C LEU A 15 18.54 -3.99 -12.78
N ASN A 16 19.00 -4.54 -13.88
CA ASN A 16 18.53 -5.82 -14.44
C ASN A 16 18.52 -6.98 -13.42
N THR A 17 19.51 -7.05 -12.54
CA THR A 17 19.63 -8.11 -11.54
C THR A 17 18.66 -7.95 -10.35
N LYS A 18 18.05 -6.76 -10.17
CA LYS A 18 17.20 -6.38 -9.05
C LYS A 18 15.74 -6.29 -9.42
N ILE A 19 15.42 -6.22 -10.70
CA ILE A 19 14.05 -6.13 -11.21
C ILE A 19 13.55 -7.53 -11.54
N LYS A 20 12.52 -8.00 -10.83
CA LYS A 20 11.82 -9.26 -11.16
C LYS A 20 10.95 -9.13 -12.39
N SER A 21 10.25 -8.01 -12.51
CA SER A 21 9.42 -7.70 -13.67
C SER A 21 9.24 -6.19 -13.83
N SER A 22 9.09 -5.77 -15.08
CA SER A 22 8.76 -4.39 -15.47
C SER A 22 7.55 -4.42 -16.39
N LEU A 23 6.58 -3.54 -16.14
CA LEU A 23 5.37 -3.41 -16.95
C LEU A 23 5.04 -1.95 -17.15
N ILE A 24 4.83 -1.54 -18.41
CA ILE A 24 4.29 -0.21 -18.73
C ILE A 24 2.78 -0.30 -18.87
N LYS A 25 2.06 0.44 -18.04
CA LYS A 25 0.61 0.55 -18.09
C LYS A 25 0.17 1.97 -17.77
N HIS A 26 -0.81 2.51 -18.51
CA HIS A 26 -1.33 3.88 -18.32
C HIS A 26 -0.25 4.96 -18.29
N ASN A 27 0.79 4.83 -19.12
CA ASN A 27 1.95 5.73 -19.17
C ASN A 27 2.72 5.83 -17.84
N GLN A 28 2.75 4.74 -17.08
CA GLN A 28 3.50 4.58 -15.83
C GLN A 28 4.27 3.25 -15.87
N ILE A 29 5.40 3.19 -15.17
CA ILE A 29 6.18 1.95 -15.02
C ILE A 29 5.83 1.32 -13.68
N TYR A 30 5.51 0.04 -13.73
CA TYR A 30 5.34 -0.84 -12.56
C TYR A 30 6.57 -1.72 -12.48
N LEU A 31 7.33 -1.61 -11.40
CA LEU A 31 8.50 -2.43 -11.12
C LEU A 31 8.21 -3.36 -9.96
N LYS A 32 8.42 -4.65 -10.18
CA LYS A 32 8.40 -5.63 -9.08
C LYS A 32 9.83 -5.98 -8.72
N ILE A 33 10.19 -5.84 -7.45
CA ILE A 33 11.53 -6.08 -6.92
C ILE A 33 11.46 -6.94 -5.65
N ASP A 34 12.62 -7.39 -5.15
CA ASP A 34 12.72 -7.99 -3.83
C ASP A 34 12.83 -6.93 -2.72
N GLU A 35 12.39 -7.28 -1.52
CA GLU A 35 12.47 -6.40 -0.35
C GLU A 35 13.91 -6.01 0.00
N THR A 36 14.87 -6.93 -0.24
CA THR A 36 16.29 -6.73 0.02
C THR A 36 16.91 -5.65 -0.87
N ASP A 37 16.39 -5.46 -2.07
CA ASP A 37 16.90 -4.50 -3.05
C ASP A 37 16.22 -3.13 -2.98
N LEU A 38 15.16 -3.01 -2.17
CA LEU A 38 14.33 -1.81 -2.09
C LEU A 38 15.13 -0.52 -1.89
N THR A 39 15.96 -0.48 -0.86
CA THR A 39 16.72 0.72 -0.47
C THR A 39 17.66 1.16 -1.59
N GLU A 40 18.34 0.20 -2.22
CA GLU A 40 19.29 0.48 -3.30
C GLU A 40 18.59 0.95 -4.57
N VAL A 41 17.48 0.30 -4.94
CA VAL A 41 16.68 0.70 -6.11
C VAL A 41 16.10 2.11 -5.91
N ILE A 42 15.55 2.41 -4.75
CA ILE A 42 15.00 3.74 -4.45
C ILE A 42 16.10 4.81 -4.44
N LEU A 43 17.25 4.51 -3.87
CA LEU A 43 18.39 5.43 -3.87
C LEU A 43 18.87 5.72 -5.32
N PHE A 44 18.99 4.67 -6.14
CA PHE A 44 19.31 4.81 -7.54
C PHE A 44 18.30 5.71 -8.27
N LEU A 45 17.02 5.43 -8.14
CA LEU A 45 15.96 6.20 -8.78
C LEU A 45 16.00 7.69 -8.40
N LYS A 46 16.33 8.00 -7.14
CA LYS A 46 16.44 9.38 -6.64
C LYS A 46 17.67 10.10 -7.17
N THR A 47 18.84 9.44 -7.18
CA THR A 47 20.13 10.09 -7.38
C THR A 47 20.62 10.09 -8.82
N ASN A 48 20.23 9.08 -9.62
CA ASN A 48 20.67 8.95 -11.00
C ASN A 48 20.19 10.13 -11.86
N SER A 49 21.08 10.69 -12.68
CA SER A 49 20.83 11.86 -13.50
C SER A 49 19.75 11.67 -14.57
N LYS A 50 19.49 10.43 -14.97
CA LYS A 50 18.51 10.07 -16.01
C LYS A 50 17.14 9.70 -15.46
N THR A 51 16.98 9.55 -14.13
CA THR A 51 15.72 9.15 -13.49
C THR A 51 15.15 10.24 -12.58
N LYS A 52 15.94 10.76 -11.65
CA LYS A 52 15.61 11.90 -10.76
C LYS A 52 14.22 11.83 -10.12
N PHE A 53 13.86 10.66 -9.58
CA PHE A 53 12.63 10.52 -8.79
C PHE A 53 12.84 11.11 -7.40
N ARG A 54 12.63 12.43 -7.29
CA ARG A 54 12.92 13.20 -6.08
C ARG A 54 11.74 13.38 -5.14
N GLN A 55 10.55 12.98 -5.56
CA GLN A 55 9.36 13.01 -4.71
C GLN A 55 8.85 11.60 -4.48
N LEU A 56 8.70 11.25 -3.20
CA LEU A 56 7.88 10.16 -2.74
C LEU A 56 6.44 10.69 -2.65
N ILE A 57 5.52 10.07 -3.39
CA ILE A 57 4.11 10.47 -3.40
C ILE A 57 3.40 9.77 -2.25
N ASP A 58 3.57 8.44 -2.16
CA ASP A 58 2.87 7.62 -1.18
C ASP A 58 3.56 6.28 -0.97
N ILE A 59 3.30 5.67 0.21
CA ILE A 59 3.59 4.27 0.53
C ILE A 59 2.30 3.67 1.06
N THR A 60 1.85 2.59 0.44
CA THR A 60 0.65 1.88 0.87
C THR A 60 0.81 0.37 0.73
N ALA A 61 -0.11 -0.40 1.29
CA ALA A 61 -0.12 -1.85 1.15
C ALA A 61 -1.47 -2.36 0.66
N VAL A 62 -1.45 -3.56 0.09
CA VAL A 62 -2.66 -4.31 -0.30
C VAL A 62 -2.61 -5.67 0.38
N ASP A 63 -3.71 -6.05 1.02
CA ASP A 63 -3.86 -7.33 1.70
C ASP A 63 -4.54 -8.36 0.79
N PHE A 64 -3.89 -9.52 0.61
CA PHE A 64 -4.38 -10.67 -0.14
C PHE A 64 -4.40 -11.90 0.78
N PRO A 65 -5.41 -12.06 1.64
CA PRO A 65 -5.43 -13.10 2.68
C PRO A 65 -5.38 -14.54 2.15
N GLU A 66 -5.80 -14.73 0.90
CA GLU A 66 -5.79 -16.06 0.23
C GLU A 66 -4.41 -16.46 -0.30
N ASN A 67 -3.44 -15.52 -0.37
CA ASN A 67 -2.13 -15.78 -0.91
C ASN A 67 -1.14 -16.21 0.19
N GLU A 68 -0.18 -17.08 -0.16
CA GLU A 68 0.95 -17.43 0.73
C GLU A 68 1.77 -16.19 1.11
N ILE A 69 2.01 -15.30 0.14
CA ILE A 69 2.61 -13.99 0.37
C ILE A 69 1.46 -13.00 0.49
N ARG A 70 1.12 -12.65 1.72
CA ARG A 70 -0.11 -11.96 2.06
C ARG A 70 -0.15 -10.52 1.59
N PHE A 71 0.94 -9.77 1.76
CA PHE A 71 0.94 -8.34 1.50
C PHE A 71 1.71 -7.98 0.24
N LYS A 72 1.21 -6.97 -0.46
CA LYS A 72 1.92 -6.25 -1.49
C LYS A 72 2.12 -4.81 -1.01
N LEU A 73 3.38 -4.44 -0.78
CA LEU A 73 3.74 -3.07 -0.43
C LEU A 73 4.04 -2.28 -1.71
N VAL A 74 3.53 -1.06 -1.80
CA VAL A 74 3.54 -0.24 -3.01
C VAL A 74 4.13 1.13 -2.68
N TYR A 75 5.16 1.52 -3.44
CA TYR A 75 5.80 2.83 -3.35
C TYR A 75 5.53 3.61 -4.63
N LEU A 76 5.03 4.84 -4.50
CA LEU A 76 4.74 5.72 -5.62
C LEU A 76 5.75 6.87 -5.65
N LEU A 77 6.50 6.98 -6.73
CA LEU A 77 7.52 8.01 -6.91
C LEU A 77 7.23 8.88 -8.13
N LEU A 78 7.63 10.16 -8.04
CA LEU A 78 7.50 11.14 -9.11
C LEU A 78 8.83 11.80 -9.43
N SER A 79 9.15 11.85 -10.71
CA SER A 79 10.19 12.70 -11.28
C SER A 79 9.54 13.96 -11.86
N HIS A 80 9.75 15.11 -11.23
CA HIS A 80 9.24 16.39 -11.73
C HIS A 80 9.95 16.82 -13.02
N GLU A 81 11.25 16.53 -13.11
CA GLU A 81 12.07 16.97 -14.24
C GLU A 81 11.64 16.27 -15.54
N PHE A 82 11.32 14.99 -15.48
CA PHE A 82 10.91 14.20 -16.63
C PHE A 82 9.39 14.01 -16.73
N ASN A 83 8.62 14.48 -15.74
CA ASN A 83 7.17 14.28 -15.63
C ASN A 83 6.77 12.80 -15.76
N GLN A 84 7.47 11.95 -15.02
CA GLN A 84 7.28 10.50 -15.03
C GLN A 84 6.94 9.98 -13.64
N ARG A 85 6.11 8.95 -13.60
CA ARG A 85 5.73 8.22 -12.39
C ARG A 85 6.21 6.79 -12.47
N ILE A 86 6.65 6.27 -11.34
CA ILE A 86 7.03 4.88 -11.19
C ILE A 86 6.34 4.32 -9.94
N ILE A 87 5.89 3.10 -10.07
CA ILE A 87 5.27 2.32 -9.00
C ILE A 87 6.18 1.14 -8.73
N ILE A 88 6.63 1.01 -7.49
CA ILE A 88 7.47 -0.10 -7.07
C ILE A 88 6.61 -1.00 -6.19
N GLU A 89 6.55 -2.28 -6.55
CA GLU A 89 5.82 -3.29 -5.81
C GLU A 89 6.79 -4.30 -5.21
N ILE A 90 6.60 -4.61 -3.93
CA ILE A 90 7.28 -5.71 -3.24
C ILE A 90 6.26 -6.62 -2.57
N ASP A 91 6.50 -7.91 -2.67
CA ASP A 91 5.69 -8.91 -1.98
C ASP A 91 6.28 -9.14 -0.59
N VAL A 92 5.44 -9.09 0.45
CA VAL A 92 5.83 -9.15 1.86
C VAL A 92 4.98 -10.21 2.57
N LYS A 93 5.62 -11.14 3.29
CA LYS A 93 4.92 -12.08 4.17
C LYS A 93 4.54 -11.40 5.48
N GLU A 94 3.58 -11.97 6.18
CA GLU A 94 3.03 -11.38 7.41
C GLU A 94 4.07 -11.11 8.52
N LYS A 95 5.20 -11.84 8.50
CA LYS A 95 6.26 -11.70 9.52
C LYS A 95 7.56 -11.11 8.99
N ASP A 96 7.58 -10.73 7.73
CA ASP A 96 8.76 -10.12 7.13
C ASP A 96 8.91 -8.68 7.61
N ILE A 97 10.16 -8.23 7.72
CA ILE A 97 10.50 -6.88 8.16
C ILE A 97 11.16 -6.17 6.99
N VAL A 98 10.53 -5.11 6.48
CA VAL A 98 10.99 -4.36 5.32
C VAL A 98 11.97 -3.26 5.74
N GLY A 99 13.01 -3.00 4.94
CA GLY A 99 13.93 -1.88 5.21
C GLY A 99 13.23 -0.52 5.07
N SER A 100 13.36 0.34 6.09
CA SER A 100 12.84 1.72 6.03
C SER A 100 13.59 2.56 5.00
N ILE A 101 12.88 3.40 4.28
CA ILE A 101 13.44 4.38 3.33
C ILE A 101 13.45 5.80 3.88
N THR A 102 13.23 5.99 5.17
CA THR A 102 13.22 7.31 5.83
C THR A 102 14.55 8.08 5.68
N SER A 103 15.67 7.37 5.59
CA SER A 103 16.99 7.96 5.33
C SER A 103 17.10 8.55 3.93
N ILE A 104 16.35 8.03 2.97
CA ILE A 104 16.32 8.49 1.58
C ILE A 104 15.23 9.57 1.40
N PHE A 105 14.02 9.29 1.89
CA PHE A 105 12.88 10.18 1.83
C PHE A 105 12.32 10.43 3.23
N PRO A 106 12.56 11.58 3.86
CA PRO A 106 12.01 11.88 5.19
C PRO A 106 10.48 11.81 5.27
N ALA A 107 9.80 12.04 4.15
CA ALA A 107 8.33 11.90 4.06
C ALA A 107 7.86 10.46 4.32
N ALA A 108 8.70 9.45 4.09
CA ALA A 108 8.38 8.05 4.36
C ALA A 108 8.08 7.78 5.84
N ASN A 109 8.59 8.60 6.76
CA ASN A 109 8.38 8.41 8.20
C ASN A 109 6.90 8.22 8.56
N TRP A 110 6.04 9.09 8.08
CA TRP A 110 4.61 9.00 8.40
C TRP A 110 3.88 7.94 7.58
N MET A 111 4.28 7.76 6.32
CA MET A 111 3.67 6.79 5.41
C MET A 111 3.98 5.35 5.86
N GLU A 112 5.20 5.06 6.29
CA GLU A 112 5.59 3.76 6.84
C GLU A 112 4.88 3.48 8.17
N ARG A 113 4.70 4.49 9.03
CA ARG A 113 3.89 4.37 10.24
C ARG A 113 2.42 4.08 9.94
N GLU A 114 1.85 4.69 8.89
CA GLU A 114 0.50 4.38 8.46
C GLU A 114 0.37 2.92 8.01
N VAL A 115 1.31 2.44 7.19
CA VAL A 115 1.33 1.04 6.76
C VAL A 115 1.50 0.10 7.95
N PHE A 116 2.38 0.41 8.89
CA PHE A 116 2.53 -0.34 10.14
C PHE A 116 1.21 -0.37 10.94
N ASP A 117 0.57 0.78 11.12
CA ASP A 117 -0.66 0.89 11.90
C ASP A 117 -1.84 0.14 11.26
N MET A 118 -2.01 0.32 9.96
CA MET A 118 -3.16 -0.21 9.22
C MET A 118 -3.03 -1.69 8.81
N TYR A 119 -1.81 -2.16 8.53
CA TYR A 119 -1.56 -3.53 8.02
C TYR A 119 -0.68 -4.38 8.94
N GLY A 120 0.09 -3.77 9.85
CA GLY A 120 1.02 -4.47 10.74
C GLY A 120 2.27 -4.97 10.04
N ILE A 121 2.77 -4.22 9.05
CA ILE A 121 4.05 -4.47 8.39
C ILE A 121 5.13 -3.70 9.15
N ASP A 122 6.15 -4.41 9.63
CA ASP A 122 7.27 -3.80 10.38
C ASP A 122 8.34 -3.22 9.44
N PHE A 123 8.92 -2.08 9.85
CA PHE A 123 9.98 -1.41 9.11
C PHE A 123 11.27 -1.35 9.93
N LYS A 124 12.31 -2.04 9.43
CA LYS A 124 13.64 -2.04 10.04
C LYS A 124 14.31 -0.67 9.87
N ASP A 125 14.99 -0.22 10.92
CA ASP A 125 15.73 1.06 10.95
C ASP A 125 14.82 2.30 10.80
N HIS A 126 13.52 2.17 11.04
CA HIS A 126 12.62 3.30 11.15
C HIS A 126 12.89 4.06 12.46
N PRO A 127 13.02 5.40 12.44
CA PRO A 127 13.44 6.17 13.63
C PRO A 127 12.41 6.19 14.76
N ASP A 128 11.12 6.02 14.45
CA ASP A 128 10.03 6.09 15.44
C ASP A 128 8.79 5.34 14.91
N LEU A 129 8.85 4.00 14.90
CA LEU A 129 7.77 3.15 14.42
C LEU A 129 6.70 2.96 15.50
N ARG A 130 5.73 3.86 15.52
CA ARG A 130 4.56 3.81 16.40
C ARG A 130 3.28 4.08 15.62
N ARG A 131 2.13 3.68 16.16
CA ARG A 131 0.83 3.93 15.54
C ARG A 131 0.59 5.42 15.31
N ILE A 132 -0.14 5.79 14.26
CA ILE A 132 -0.37 7.18 13.85
C ILE A 132 -1.86 7.51 13.65
N LEU A 133 -2.67 6.56 13.17
CA LEU A 133 -4.08 6.76 12.85
C LEU A 133 -5.02 6.16 13.89
N THR A 134 -4.64 5.05 14.51
CA THR A 134 -5.45 4.41 15.54
C THR A 134 -5.18 5.01 16.92
N ASP A 135 -6.16 4.89 17.82
CA ASP A 135 -6.07 5.39 19.19
C ASP A 135 -5.10 4.57 20.06
N TYR A 136 -4.73 5.14 21.20
CA TYR A 136 -3.88 4.44 22.19
C TYR A 136 -4.59 3.18 22.69
N GLY A 137 -3.85 2.07 22.69
CA GLY A 137 -4.39 0.78 23.10
C GLY A 137 -5.31 0.09 22.06
N PHE A 138 -5.39 0.62 20.85
CA PHE A 138 -6.11 -0.04 19.75
C PHE A 138 -5.45 -1.38 19.40
N GLU A 139 -6.25 -2.44 19.32
CA GLU A 139 -5.81 -3.78 18.99
C GLU A 139 -6.19 -4.16 17.54
N GLY A 140 -5.23 -4.75 16.81
CA GLY A 140 -5.41 -5.17 15.43
C GLY A 140 -4.98 -4.12 14.39
N HIS A 141 -5.28 -4.40 13.12
CA HIS A 141 -4.88 -3.60 11.96
C HIS A 141 -6.08 -3.41 11.03
N PRO A 142 -6.69 -2.20 11.01
CA PRO A 142 -8.03 -2.00 10.42
C PRO A 142 -8.15 -2.22 8.92
N LEU A 143 -7.05 -2.13 8.14
CA LEU A 143 -7.11 -2.34 6.71
C LEU A 143 -6.81 -3.79 6.27
N ARG A 144 -6.52 -4.68 7.21
CA ARG A 144 -6.50 -6.12 6.91
C ARG A 144 -7.90 -6.62 6.59
N LYS A 145 -8.03 -7.51 5.61
CA LYS A 145 -9.33 -8.04 5.16
C LYS A 145 -10.02 -8.92 6.21
N ASP A 146 -9.25 -9.51 7.12
CA ASP A 146 -9.74 -10.30 8.24
C ASP A 146 -10.15 -9.44 9.47
N PHE A 147 -9.87 -8.13 9.45
CA PHE A 147 -10.34 -7.23 10.50
C PHE A 147 -11.82 -6.86 10.27
N PRO A 148 -12.69 -6.93 11.31
CA PRO A 148 -14.11 -6.60 11.17
C PRO A 148 -14.32 -5.16 10.69
N LEU A 149 -15.17 -4.95 9.69
CA LEU A 149 -15.46 -3.61 9.14
C LEU A 149 -15.87 -2.59 10.22
N THR A 150 -16.48 -3.05 11.28
CA THR A 150 -17.05 -2.25 12.34
C THR A 150 -16.13 -2.11 13.55
N GLY A 151 -15.02 -2.85 13.54
CA GLY A 151 -14.16 -2.98 14.69
C GLY A 151 -14.81 -3.79 15.83
N HIS A 152 -14.12 -3.83 16.95
CA HIS A 152 -14.57 -4.56 18.15
C HIS A 152 -15.17 -3.63 19.20
N ASN A 153 -14.65 -2.40 19.28
CA ASN A 153 -15.05 -1.39 20.24
C ASN A 153 -15.44 -0.10 19.54
N GLU A 154 -16.42 0.59 20.10
CA GLU A 154 -16.78 1.95 19.72
C GLU A 154 -16.42 2.93 20.84
N VAL A 155 -16.22 4.17 20.46
CA VAL A 155 -15.80 5.24 21.37
C VAL A 155 -16.89 6.30 21.42
N ARG A 156 -17.36 6.61 22.62
CA ARG A 156 -18.33 7.70 22.82
C ARG A 156 -18.00 8.57 24.02
N TYR A 157 -18.48 9.79 24.00
CA TYR A 157 -18.39 10.67 25.14
C TYR A 157 -19.58 10.44 26.08
N SER A 158 -19.29 10.12 27.35
CA SER A 158 -20.31 10.00 28.39
C SER A 158 -20.52 11.36 29.10
N HIS A 159 -21.74 11.89 29.00
CA HIS A 159 -22.11 13.13 29.68
C HIS A 159 -22.17 12.97 31.21
N GLU A 160 -22.46 11.76 31.70
CA GLU A 160 -22.54 11.47 33.12
C GLU A 160 -21.16 11.47 33.78
N THR A 161 -20.21 10.73 33.17
CA THR A 161 -18.83 10.61 33.69
C THR A 161 -17.94 11.73 33.23
N LYS A 162 -18.38 12.56 32.23
CA LYS A 162 -17.61 13.59 31.53
C LYS A 162 -16.29 13.10 30.96
N LYS A 163 -16.28 11.86 30.45
CA LYS A 163 -15.10 11.19 29.87
C LYS A 163 -15.45 10.47 28.60
N VAL A 164 -14.42 10.22 27.80
CA VAL A 164 -14.49 9.30 26.68
C VAL A 164 -14.49 7.87 27.25
N ILE A 165 -15.43 7.06 26.80
CA ILE A 165 -15.56 5.65 27.21
C ILE A 165 -15.52 4.74 25.99
N TYR A 166 -14.99 3.54 26.19
CA TYR A 166 -14.91 2.49 25.19
C TYR A 166 -15.93 1.42 25.53
N GLU A 167 -16.74 1.05 24.56
CA GLU A 167 -17.80 0.03 24.70
C GLU A 167 -17.67 -0.99 23.56
N PRO A 168 -18.01 -2.27 23.81
CA PRO A 168 -18.13 -3.23 22.71
C PRO A 168 -19.20 -2.77 21.72
N VAL A 169 -18.91 -2.91 20.42
CA VAL A 169 -19.85 -2.57 19.35
C VAL A 169 -21.13 -3.39 19.53
N LYS A 170 -22.27 -2.72 19.59
CA LYS A 170 -23.61 -3.32 19.66
C LYS A 170 -24.41 -2.97 18.43
N TRP A 171 -24.86 -3.98 17.73
CA TRP A 171 -25.68 -3.81 16.54
C TRP A 171 -27.15 -3.74 16.90
N GLU A 172 -27.80 -2.67 16.54
CA GLU A 172 -29.27 -2.58 16.59
C GLU A 172 -29.92 -3.26 15.38
N GLN A 173 -29.18 -3.40 14.28
CA GLN A 173 -29.65 -3.99 13.05
C GLN A 173 -28.60 -4.96 12.50
N ASN A 174 -29.04 -6.14 12.02
CA ASN A 174 -28.15 -7.08 11.33
C ASN A 174 -27.53 -6.46 10.08
N TYR A 175 -26.27 -6.82 9.83
CA TYR A 175 -25.57 -6.40 8.64
C TYR A 175 -26.33 -6.88 7.40
N ARG A 176 -26.62 -5.94 6.48
CA ARG A 176 -27.32 -6.27 5.25
C ARG A 176 -26.29 -6.66 4.21
N ASN A 177 -26.45 -7.85 3.63
CA ASN A 177 -25.70 -8.26 2.45
C ASN A 177 -26.55 -7.91 1.22
N PHE A 178 -26.14 -6.88 0.49
CA PHE A 178 -26.80 -6.50 -0.75
C PHE A 178 -26.07 -7.12 -1.92
N ASP A 179 -26.82 -7.78 -2.77
CA ASP A 179 -26.41 -8.05 -4.13
C ASP A 179 -26.58 -6.75 -4.92
N TYR A 180 -25.46 -6.13 -5.29
CA TYR A 180 -25.46 -4.89 -6.06
C TYR A 180 -25.67 -5.13 -7.57
N GLU A 181 -25.84 -6.37 -7.98
CA GLU A 181 -26.17 -6.71 -9.34
C GLU A 181 -27.64 -6.37 -9.62
N SER A 182 -27.87 -5.55 -10.65
CA SER A 182 -29.22 -5.33 -11.15
C SER A 182 -29.73 -6.63 -11.76
N PRO A 183 -30.84 -7.23 -11.26
CA PRO A 183 -31.37 -8.45 -11.85
C PRO A 183 -31.82 -8.28 -13.31
N TRP A 184 -31.93 -7.04 -13.78
CA TRP A 184 -32.30 -6.69 -15.15
C TRP A 184 -31.08 -6.51 -16.06
N GLU A 185 -29.95 -6.09 -15.55
CA GLU A 185 -28.72 -5.79 -16.30
C GLU A 185 -27.68 -6.89 -16.20
N GLY A 186 -27.44 -7.46 -15.02
CA GLY A 186 -26.44 -8.49 -14.76
C GLY A 186 -26.61 -9.73 -15.64
N THR A 187 -27.85 -10.15 -15.88
CA THR A 187 -28.18 -11.30 -16.73
C THR A 187 -27.80 -11.12 -18.22
N LYS A 188 -27.69 -9.88 -18.69
CA LYS A 188 -27.27 -9.59 -20.07
C LYS A 188 -25.76 -9.72 -20.23
N TYR A 189 -24.98 -9.20 -19.30
CA TYR A 189 -23.51 -9.24 -19.32
C TYR A 189 -22.97 -10.66 -19.16
N ILE A 190 -23.58 -11.49 -18.30
CA ILE A 190 -23.15 -12.89 -18.09
C ILE A 190 -23.39 -13.72 -19.36
N LYS A 191 -24.46 -13.45 -20.11
CA LYS A 191 -24.77 -14.17 -21.36
C LYS A 191 -23.83 -13.82 -22.51
N GLU A 192 -23.20 -12.65 -22.49
CA GLU A 192 -22.24 -12.23 -23.52
C GLU A 192 -20.84 -12.80 -23.27
N GLN A 193 -20.44 -12.97 -22.00
CA GLN A 193 -19.15 -13.55 -21.64
C GLN A 193 -19.08 -15.09 -21.80
N THR A 194 -20.21 -15.78 -21.89
CA THR A 194 -20.27 -17.24 -22.10
C THR A 194 -20.33 -17.64 -23.59
N LYS A 195 -20.20 -16.69 -24.50
CA LYS A 195 -20.26 -16.93 -25.97
C LYS A 195 -18.89 -16.75 -26.68
N GLU A 196 -17.81 -16.54 -25.94
CA GLU A 196 -16.43 -16.66 -26.40
C GLU A 196 -15.82 -17.96 -25.80
#